data_0041188e397bbdd16093e9e72d30407e
#
_entry.id   0041188e397bbdd16093e9e72d30407e
#
_cell.length_a   1.000
_cell.length_b   1.000
_cell.length_c   1.000
_cell.angle_alpha   90.00
_cell.angle_beta   90.00
_cell.angle_gamma   90.00
#
_symmetry.space_group_name_H-M   'P 1'
#
loop_
_entity.id
_entity.type
_entity.pdbx_description
1 polymer ?
#
loop_
_entity_poly.entity_id
_entity_poly.type
_entity_poly.pdbx_seq_one_letter_code
_entity_poly.pdbx_strand_id
1 'polypeptide(L)'
;MARDPQELARQFFDRQLMLMTASYALSGCSDDRFKVLCDFEGLENVRELVKQGSGVLVVTFHFGTHLLSITKLKQEGFPVATIRPYFMRNISSKGMRQLLFLDENTIYVGTSRGLGTPIREIVRKLKEGYIVGIAPDGDQGGGLEFKPFLGGEYPLRRGFMEVARLAKVPMVYAQGMARGNKLFVRYSEPWFFTPEKPPHEVAEEFLTFALREFETYVREYPESIWWTKPMEVALGLRPKPSEKDGKTEGDSATMEDRENIAN
;
A
#
# COMPACT_ATOMS: atom_id res chain seq x y z
N MET A 1 23.21 10.61 17.12
CA MET A 1 23.03 10.24 18.54
C MET A 1 22.09 9.05 18.61
N ALA A 2 22.47 7.96 19.28
CA ALA A 2 21.56 6.85 19.54
C ALA A 2 20.44 7.33 20.47
N ARG A 3 19.17 7.06 20.12
CA ARG A 3 18.03 7.36 20.98
C ARG A 3 18.04 6.40 22.19
N ASP A 4 17.55 6.86 23.33
CA ASP A 4 17.34 6.00 24.49
C ASP A 4 16.30 4.92 24.16
N PRO A 5 16.62 3.61 24.29
CA PRO A 5 15.69 2.53 23.96
C PRO A 5 14.38 2.57 24.77
N GLN A 6 14.42 2.99 26.04
CA GLN A 6 13.21 3.08 26.88
C GLN A 6 12.29 4.20 26.42
N GLU A 7 12.85 5.35 26.08
CA GLU A 7 12.10 6.48 25.55
C GLU A 7 11.52 6.14 24.17
N LEU A 8 12.29 5.45 23.32
CA LEU A 8 11.79 4.99 22.02
C LEU A 8 10.64 3.98 22.18
N ALA A 9 10.73 3.05 23.13
CA ALA A 9 9.66 2.11 23.42
C ALA A 9 8.38 2.83 23.88
N ARG A 10 8.50 3.81 24.78
CA ARG A 10 7.37 4.62 25.23
C ARG A 10 6.72 5.37 24.06
N GLN A 11 7.52 6.05 23.25
CA GLN A 11 7.05 6.77 22.07
C GLN A 11 6.38 5.82 21.06
N PHE A 12 6.89 4.61 20.91
CA PHE A 12 6.28 3.59 20.07
C PHE A 12 4.86 3.23 20.56
N PHE A 13 4.67 2.91 21.83
CA PHE A 13 3.34 2.57 22.35
C PHE A 13 2.34 3.73 22.22
N ASP A 14 2.74 4.94 22.60
CA ASP A 14 1.92 6.15 22.46
C ASP A 14 1.54 6.36 20.99
N ARG A 15 2.49 6.17 20.09
CA ARG A 15 2.29 6.35 18.65
C ARG A 15 1.37 5.28 18.06
N GLN A 16 1.57 4.01 18.41
CA GLN A 16 0.71 2.93 17.91
C GLN A 16 -0.75 3.13 18.30
N LEU A 17 -1.02 3.51 19.54
CA LEU A 17 -2.37 3.83 19.99
C LEU A 17 -2.97 4.97 19.15
N MET A 18 -2.22 6.04 18.93
CA MET A 18 -2.66 7.16 18.10
C MET A 18 -2.93 6.74 16.66
N LEU A 19 -2.04 5.96 16.04
CA LEU A 19 -2.19 5.50 14.65
C LEU A 19 -3.40 4.60 14.46
N MET A 20 -3.65 3.69 15.41
CA MET A 20 -4.82 2.81 15.40
C MET A 20 -6.14 3.59 15.57
N THR A 21 -6.16 4.53 16.51
CA THR A 21 -7.36 5.33 16.79
C THR A 21 -7.62 6.40 15.73
N ALA A 22 -6.58 6.96 15.12
CA ALA A 22 -6.69 7.99 14.10
C ALA A 22 -7.46 7.52 12.86
N SER A 23 -7.13 6.34 12.35
CA SER A 23 -7.84 5.77 11.19
C SER A 23 -9.33 5.59 11.47
N TYR A 24 -9.68 5.17 12.69
CA TYR A 24 -11.08 5.03 13.12
C TYR A 24 -11.77 6.39 13.28
N ALA A 25 -11.14 7.30 14.01
CA ALA A 25 -11.70 8.63 14.28
C ALA A 25 -11.91 9.44 12.99
N LEU A 26 -10.97 9.31 12.02
CA LEU A 26 -11.01 10.07 10.77
C LEU A 26 -11.97 9.45 9.75
N SER A 27 -12.28 8.16 9.81
CA SER A 27 -13.20 7.52 8.87
C SER A 27 -14.63 8.07 8.92
N GLY A 28 -15.01 8.71 10.00
CA GLY A 28 -16.36 9.30 10.22
C GLY A 28 -16.35 10.79 10.57
N CYS A 29 -15.19 11.47 10.52
CA CYS A 29 -15.15 12.88 10.90
C CYS A 29 -15.54 13.82 9.74
N SER A 30 -15.97 15.04 10.09
CA SER A 30 -16.22 16.10 9.10
C SER A 30 -14.92 16.57 8.44
N ASP A 31 -15.04 17.16 7.25
CA ASP A 31 -13.91 17.69 6.48
C ASP A 31 -13.09 18.72 7.26
N ASP A 32 -13.75 19.57 8.07
CA ASP A 32 -13.07 20.57 8.89
C ASP A 32 -12.23 19.93 10.00
N ARG A 33 -12.74 18.88 10.65
CA ARG A 33 -11.97 18.12 11.63
C ARG A 33 -10.77 17.40 10.98
N PHE A 34 -10.99 16.87 9.79
CA PHE A 34 -9.92 16.21 9.05
C PHE A 34 -8.77 17.18 8.75
N LYS A 35 -9.08 18.40 8.29
CA LYS A 35 -8.08 19.46 8.01
C LYS A 35 -7.31 19.91 9.26
N VAL A 36 -7.96 19.91 10.42
CA VAL A 36 -7.30 20.27 11.69
C VAL A 36 -6.30 19.19 12.13
N LEU A 37 -6.62 17.91 11.89
CA LEU A 37 -5.88 16.76 12.39
C LEU A 37 -4.83 16.23 11.42
N CYS A 38 -4.98 16.50 10.12
CA CYS A 38 -4.14 15.92 9.09
C CYS A 38 -3.74 16.95 8.03
N ASP A 39 -2.43 17.07 7.80
CA ASP A 39 -1.86 17.86 6.71
C ASP A 39 -1.58 16.94 5.50
N PHE A 40 -1.76 17.48 4.29
CA PHE A 40 -1.51 16.76 3.04
C PHE A 40 -0.56 17.56 2.14
N GLU A 41 0.47 16.88 1.64
CA GLU A 41 1.40 17.42 0.64
C GLU A 41 1.31 16.60 -0.64
N GLY A 42 1.23 17.24 -1.79
CA GLY A 42 1.14 16.58 -3.10
C GLY A 42 -0.19 15.89 -3.41
N LEU A 43 -1.23 16.06 -2.59
CA LEU A 43 -2.55 15.46 -2.82
C LEU A 43 -3.17 15.93 -4.14
N GLU A 44 -2.88 17.19 -4.56
CA GLU A 44 -3.38 17.74 -5.82
C GLU A 44 -2.92 16.93 -7.04
N ASN A 45 -1.72 16.34 -6.99
CA ASN A 45 -1.21 15.50 -8.07
C ASN A 45 -2.16 14.34 -8.39
N VAL A 46 -2.71 13.70 -7.34
CA VAL A 46 -3.68 12.60 -7.50
C VAL A 46 -5.04 13.13 -7.94
N ARG A 47 -5.51 14.25 -7.35
CA ARG A 47 -6.79 14.86 -7.69
C ARG A 47 -6.88 15.25 -9.16
N GLU A 48 -5.84 15.88 -9.70
CA GLU A 48 -5.80 16.31 -11.09
C GLU A 48 -5.84 15.12 -12.07
N LEU A 49 -5.11 14.05 -11.77
CA LEU A 49 -5.14 12.83 -12.58
C LEU A 49 -6.54 12.23 -12.65
N VAL A 50 -7.22 12.11 -11.52
CA VAL A 50 -8.56 11.52 -11.47
C VAL A 50 -9.61 12.41 -12.11
N LYS A 51 -9.53 13.74 -11.96
CA LYS A 51 -10.41 14.69 -12.66
C LYS A 51 -10.26 14.59 -14.19
N GLN A 52 -9.08 14.23 -14.68
CA GLN A 52 -8.83 13.97 -16.09
C GLN A 52 -9.32 12.58 -16.56
N GLY A 53 -9.94 11.81 -15.67
CA GLY A 53 -10.45 10.47 -15.97
C GLY A 53 -9.40 9.37 -15.91
N SER A 54 -8.20 9.66 -15.44
CA SER A 54 -7.16 8.65 -15.26
C SER A 54 -7.35 7.89 -13.94
N GLY A 55 -7.24 6.56 -13.98
CA GLY A 55 -6.98 5.80 -12.77
C GLY A 55 -5.58 6.06 -12.24
N VAL A 56 -5.36 5.82 -10.96
CA VAL A 56 -4.06 6.03 -10.29
C VAL A 56 -3.75 4.86 -9.38
N LEU A 57 -2.55 4.31 -9.50
CA LEU A 57 -2.05 3.33 -8.54
C LEU A 57 -1.29 4.05 -7.43
N VAL A 58 -1.88 4.09 -6.23
CA VAL A 58 -1.24 4.66 -5.04
C VAL A 58 -0.50 3.56 -4.29
N VAL A 59 0.82 3.65 -4.25
CA VAL A 59 1.69 2.69 -3.58
C VAL A 59 2.09 3.25 -2.23
N THR A 60 1.95 2.44 -1.18
CA THR A 60 2.32 2.77 0.20
C THR A 60 2.97 1.57 0.87
N PHE A 61 3.61 1.76 2.01
CA PHE A 61 4.12 0.68 2.85
C PHE A 61 3.37 0.62 4.19
N HIS A 62 3.35 -0.54 4.84
CA HIS A 62 2.76 -0.70 6.17
C HIS A 62 3.58 0.05 7.23
N PHE A 63 3.37 1.35 7.29
CA PHE A 63 4.08 2.26 8.20
C PHE A 63 3.17 3.44 8.55
N GLY A 64 3.24 3.91 9.78
CA GLY A 64 2.49 5.08 10.22
C GLY A 64 0.99 4.97 9.95
N THR A 65 0.44 5.97 9.31
CA THR A 65 -0.98 6.06 8.94
C THR A 65 -1.23 5.76 7.46
N HIS A 66 -0.61 4.71 6.92
CA HIS A 66 -0.64 4.38 5.49
C HIS A 66 -2.05 4.39 4.86
N LEU A 67 -3.09 4.02 5.62
CA LEU A 67 -4.48 4.05 5.13
C LEU A 67 -5.01 5.47 4.88
N LEU A 68 -4.46 6.50 5.51
CA LEU A 68 -4.88 7.88 5.28
C LEU A 68 -4.56 8.35 3.86
N SER A 69 -3.60 7.73 3.18
CA SER A 69 -3.26 8.02 1.78
C SER A 69 -4.42 7.82 0.80
N ILE A 70 -5.43 7.04 1.18
CA ILE A 70 -6.62 6.81 0.36
C ILE A 70 -7.91 7.30 1.04
N THR A 71 -7.90 7.43 2.37
CA THR A 71 -9.09 7.81 3.16
C THR A 71 -9.60 9.19 2.76
N LYS A 72 -8.70 10.15 2.64
CA LYS A 72 -9.06 11.54 2.27
C LYS A 72 -9.68 11.61 0.89
N LEU A 73 -9.09 10.94 -0.08
CA LEU A 73 -9.59 10.89 -1.46
C LEU A 73 -10.99 10.27 -1.50
N LYS A 74 -11.20 9.18 -0.76
CA LYS A 74 -12.53 8.56 -0.65
C LYS A 74 -13.57 9.49 0.01
N GLN A 75 -13.19 10.22 1.06
CA GLN A 75 -14.06 11.19 1.75
C GLN A 75 -14.47 12.33 0.81
N GLU A 76 -13.61 12.73 -0.12
CA GLU A 76 -13.90 13.73 -1.15
C GLU A 76 -14.77 13.20 -2.29
N GLY A 77 -15.18 11.93 -2.24
CA GLY A 77 -16.07 11.32 -3.22
C GLY A 77 -15.35 10.74 -4.45
N PHE A 78 -14.02 10.70 -4.46
CA PHE A 78 -13.30 10.03 -5.55
C PHE A 78 -13.51 8.51 -5.51
N PRO A 79 -13.53 7.84 -6.68
CA PRO A 79 -13.65 6.40 -6.76
C PRO A 79 -12.38 5.71 -6.24
N VAL A 80 -12.44 5.12 -5.06
CA VAL A 80 -11.31 4.44 -4.41
C VAL A 80 -11.60 2.95 -4.25
N ALA A 81 -10.66 2.11 -4.61
CA ALA A 81 -10.67 0.69 -4.33
C ALA A 81 -9.47 0.30 -3.43
N THR A 82 -9.70 -0.61 -2.49
CA THR A 82 -8.68 -1.12 -1.58
C THR A 82 -8.45 -2.61 -1.81
N ILE A 83 -7.22 -3.05 -1.63
CA ILE A 83 -6.87 -4.48 -1.71
C ILE A 83 -6.80 -5.04 -0.29
N ARG A 84 -7.49 -6.16 -0.04
CA ARG A 84 -7.57 -6.79 1.28
C ARG A 84 -7.46 -8.31 1.17
N PRO A 85 -6.91 -8.99 2.21
CA PRO A 85 -6.94 -10.44 2.28
C PRO A 85 -8.37 -10.99 2.27
N TYR A 86 -8.58 -12.11 1.59
CA TYR A 86 -9.92 -12.70 1.40
C TYR A 86 -10.65 -13.03 2.70
N PHE A 87 -9.95 -13.42 3.77
CA PHE A 87 -10.59 -13.72 5.06
C PHE A 87 -11.34 -12.51 5.64
N MET A 88 -10.97 -11.28 5.26
CA MET A 88 -11.68 -10.06 5.70
C MET A 88 -13.07 -9.91 5.06
N ARG A 89 -13.38 -10.67 4.00
CA ARG A 89 -14.69 -10.63 3.33
C ARG A 89 -15.83 -11.00 4.29
N ASN A 90 -15.55 -11.87 5.24
CA ASN A 90 -16.54 -12.41 6.18
C ASN A 90 -16.74 -11.51 7.42
N ILE A 91 -16.08 -10.37 7.50
CA ILE A 91 -16.29 -9.42 8.59
C ILE A 91 -17.67 -8.79 8.44
N SER A 92 -18.58 -9.14 9.37
CA SER A 92 -19.98 -8.69 9.41
C SER A 92 -20.18 -7.38 10.20
N SER A 93 -19.32 -7.12 11.19
CA SER A 93 -19.42 -5.91 12.02
C SER A 93 -19.27 -4.64 11.18
N LYS A 94 -20.31 -3.79 11.19
CA LYS A 94 -20.30 -2.50 10.45
C LYS A 94 -19.13 -1.62 10.88
N GLY A 95 -18.85 -1.51 12.16
CA GLY A 95 -17.73 -0.72 12.67
C GLY A 95 -16.37 -1.24 12.20
N MET A 96 -16.17 -2.56 12.22
CA MET A 96 -14.93 -3.16 11.71
C MET A 96 -14.79 -2.99 10.19
N ARG A 97 -15.87 -3.13 9.43
CA ARG A 97 -15.86 -2.86 7.99
C ARG A 97 -15.46 -1.42 7.69
N GLN A 98 -16.03 -0.47 8.42
CA GLN A 98 -15.69 0.96 8.28
C GLN A 98 -14.22 1.22 8.65
N LEU A 99 -13.75 0.68 9.77
CA LEU A 99 -12.35 0.82 10.21
C LEU A 99 -11.35 0.28 9.19
N LEU A 100 -11.66 -0.86 8.58
CA LEU A 100 -10.81 -1.53 7.59
C LEU A 100 -11.08 -1.06 6.16
N PHE A 101 -11.96 -0.08 5.96
CA PHE A 101 -12.36 0.42 4.63
C PHE A 101 -12.89 -0.67 3.71
N LEU A 102 -13.69 -1.61 4.26
CA LEU A 102 -14.32 -2.69 3.50
C LEU A 102 -15.67 -2.24 2.93
N ASP A 103 -15.76 -2.10 1.64
CA ASP A 103 -16.97 -1.75 0.91
C ASP A 103 -17.13 -2.57 -0.38
N GLU A 104 -18.04 -2.16 -1.25
CA GLU A 104 -18.30 -2.79 -2.55
C GLU A 104 -17.13 -2.67 -3.54
N ASN A 105 -16.21 -1.73 -3.30
CA ASN A 105 -15.02 -1.54 -4.13
C ASN A 105 -13.79 -2.26 -3.57
N THR A 106 -13.96 -3.04 -2.50
CA THR A 106 -12.86 -3.82 -1.93
C THR A 106 -12.52 -5.01 -2.81
N ILE A 107 -11.28 -5.11 -3.24
CA ILE A 107 -10.73 -6.22 -4.02
C ILE A 107 -10.09 -7.21 -3.05
N TYR A 108 -10.58 -8.44 -3.05
CA TYR A 108 -10.08 -9.49 -2.14
C TYR A 108 -9.06 -10.38 -2.84
N VAL A 109 -7.88 -10.57 -2.18
CA VAL A 109 -6.76 -11.38 -2.66
C VAL A 109 -6.51 -12.58 -1.76
N GLY A 110 -5.79 -13.59 -2.25
CA GLY A 110 -5.46 -14.79 -1.48
C GLY A 110 -6.59 -15.81 -1.41
N THR A 111 -7.39 -15.95 -2.46
CA THR A 111 -8.45 -16.96 -2.58
C THR A 111 -7.95 -18.20 -3.31
N SER A 112 -8.65 -19.33 -3.13
CA SER A 112 -8.44 -20.56 -3.91
C SER A 112 -8.83 -20.45 -5.41
N ARG A 113 -9.33 -19.29 -5.86
CA ARG A 113 -9.80 -19.07 -7.24
C ARG A 113 -8.74 -18.62 -8.23
N GLY A 114 -7.45 -18.81 -7.92
CA GLY A 114 -6.34 -18.45 -8.80
C GLY A 114 -5.93 -16.97 -8.73
N LEU A 115 -4.66 -16.70 -9.01
CA LEU A 115 -4.05 -15.34 -8.95
C LEU A 115 -4.58 -14.39 -10.04
N GLY A 116 -5.11 -14.91 -11.15
CA GLY A 116 -5.53 -14.10 -12.30
C GLY A 116 -6.74 -13.21 -12.05
N THR A 117 -7.67 -13.63 -11.18
CA THR A 117 -8.92 -12.89 -10.94
C THR A 117 -8.70 -11.54 -10.24
N PRO A 118 -7.94 -11.46 -9.13
CA PRO A 118 -7.67 -10.18 -8.48
C PRO A 118 -6.90 -9.20 -9.37
N ILE A 119 -5.90 -9.66 -10.13
CA ILE A 119 -5.13 -8.80 -11.04
C ILE A 119 -6.04 -8.20 -12.11
N ARG A 120 -6.90 -9.00 -12.72
CA ARG A 120 -7.88 -8.50 -13.72
C ARG A 120 -8.83 -7.46 -13.11
N GLU A 121 -9.29 -7.69 -11.90
CA GLU A 121 -10.18 -6.75 -11.20
C GLU A 121 -9.49 -5.44 -10.89
N ILE A 122 -8.24 -5.48 -10.40
CA ILE A 122 -7.44 -4.27 -10.15
C ILE A 122 -7.24 -3.49 -11.45
N VAL A 123 -6.80 -4.16 -12.54
CA VAL A 123 -6.59 -3.53 -13.85
C VAL A 123 -7.90 -2.92 -14.38
N ARG A 124 -9.02 -3.62 -14.24
CA ARG A 124 -10.34 -3.11 -14.65
C ARG A 124 -10.69 -1.84 -13.87
N LYS A 125 -10.58 -1.85 -12.53
CA LYS A 125 -10.87 -0.68 -11.69
C LYS A 125 -9.99 0.51 -12.07
N LEU A 126 -8.69 0.30 -12.27
CA LEU A 126 -7.78 1.36 -12.73
C LEU A 126 -8.21 1.94 -14.09
N LYS A 127 -8.59 1.09 -15.05
CA LYS A 127 -9.09 1.54 -16.38
C LYS A 127 -10.42 2.27 -16.29
N GLU A 128 -11.21 2.01 -15.26
CA GLU A 128 -12.48 2.72 -14.96
C GLU A 128 -12.25 4.05 -14.21
N GLY A 129 -10.99 4.49 -14.03
CA GLY A 129 -10.67 5.76 -13.37
C GLY A 129 -10.60 5.67 -11.84
N TYR A 130 -10.55 4.47 -11.26
CA TYR A 130 -10.40 4.32 -9.81
C TYR A 130 -8.98 4.63 -9.33
N ILE A 131 -8.90 5.16 -8.13
CA ILE A 131 -7.67 5.15 -7.34
C ILE A 131 -7.60 3.79 -6.64
N VAL A 132 -6.50 3.06 -6.87
CA VAL A 132 -6.28 1.78 -6.19
C VAL A 132 -5.09 1.91 -5.25
N GLY A 133 -5.33 1.69 -3.96
CA GLY A 133 -4.27 1.65 -2.95
C GLY A 133 -3.68 0.26 -2.82
N ILE A 134 -2.35 0.16 -2.89
CA ILE A 134 -1.63 -1.11 -2.76
C ILE A 134 -0.41 -0.97 -1.84
N ALA A 135 -0.16 -2.00 -1.04
CA ALA A 135 1.05 -2.13 -0.21
C ALA A 135 1.85 -3.35 -0.69
N PRO A 136 3.02 -3.14 -1.34
CA PRO A 136 3.83 -4.23 -1.88
C PRO A 136 4.51 -5.09 -0.83
N ASP A 137 4.56 -4.65 0.41
CA ASP A 137 5.07 -5.35 1.59
C ASP A 137 4.00 -6.22 2.29
N GLY A 138 2.89 -6.49 1.62
CA GLY A 138 1.88 -7.43 2.11
C GLY A 138 2.29 -8.89 1.93
N ASP A 139 1.64 -9.78 2.70
CA ASP A 139 1.89 -11.24 2.64
C ASP A 139 1.34 -11.89 1.36
N GLN A 140 0.42 -11.22 0.66
CA GLN A 140 -0.32 -11.77 -0.47
C GLN A 140 0.23 -11.28 -1.82
N GLY A 141 0.22 -12.14 -2.82
CA GLY A 141 0.65 -11.83 -4.18
C GLY A 141 1.89 -12.61 -4.61
N GLY A 142 2.11 -12.68 -5.93
CA GLY A 142 3.26 -13.37 -6.52
C GLY A 142 4.50 -12.47 -6.70
N GLY A 143 5.63 -13.09 -7.05
CA GLY A 143 6.86 -12.37 -7.39
C GLY A 143 7.55 -11.76 -6.17
N LEU A 144 7.86 -12.60 -5.16
CA LEU A 144 8.66 -12.18 -4.01
C LEU A 144 10.06 -11.76 -4.47
N GLU A 145 10.47 -10.57 -4.07
CA GLU A 145 11.79 -10.00 -4.33
C GLU A 145 12.34 -9.39 -3.07
N PHE A 146 13.66 -9.34 -2.96
CA PHE A 146 14.37 -8.73 -1.85
C PHE A 146 15.13 -7.50 -2.34
N LYS A 147 14.94 -6.37 -1.69
CA LYS A 147 15.63 -5.10 -1.99
C LYS A 147 16.43 -4.63 -0.77
N PRO A 148 17.60 -4.01 -0.98
CA PRO A 148 18.36 -3.39 0.13
C PRO A 148 17.51 -2.38 0.90
N PHE A 149 17.53 -2.49 2.25
CA PHE A 149 16.76 -1.62 3.14
C PHE A 149 17.33 -1.66 4.55
N LEU A 150 17.65 -0.52 5.14
CA LEU A 150 18.18 -0.37 6.51
C LEU A 150 19.43 -1.22 6.83
N GLY A 151 20.23 -1.52 5.81
CA GLY A 151 21.38 -2.41 5.94
C GLY A 151 21.09 -3.90 5.87
N GLY A 152 19.84 -4.28 5.74
CA GLY A 152 19.34 -5.63 5.46
C GLY A 152 18.65 -5.71 4.11
N GLU A 153 17.66 -6.60 3.99
CA GLU A 153 16.87 -6.80 2.78
C GLU A 153 15.38 -6.84 3.10
N TYR A 154 14.59 -6.05 2.37
CA TYR A 154 13.15 -5.93 2.55
C TYR A 154 12.42 -6.77 1.50
N PRO A 155 11.59 -7.74 1.92
CA PRO A 155 10.81 -8.55 0.99
C PRO A 155 9.60 -7.77 0.46
N LEU A 156 9.43 -7.81 -0.87
CA LEU A 156 8.38 -7.11 -1.60
C LEU A 156 7.69 -8.00 -2.60
N ARG A 157 6.44 -7.65 -2.95
CA ARG A 157 5.67 -8.30 -4.01
C ARG A 157 5.63 -7.42 -5.26
N ARG A 158 6.24 -7.88 -6.36
CA ARG A 158 6.37 -7.11 -7.62
C ARG A 158 5.06 -6.95 -8.41
N GLY A 159 4.03 -7.70 -8.09
CA GLY A 159 2.79 -7.74 -8.87
C GLY A 159 2.13 -6.38 -9.12
N PHE A 160 2.35 -5.39 -8.26
CA PHE A 160 1.80 -4.04 -8.44
C PHE A 160 2.35 -3.32 -9.67
N MET A 161 3.63 -3.52 -10.02
CA MET A 161 4.27 -2.90 -11.18
C MET A 161 3.63 -3.38 -12.48
N GLU A 162 3.36 -4.68 -12.55
CA GLU A 162 2.69 -5.27 -13.70
C GLU A 162 1.24 -4.78 -13.84
N VAL A 163 0.54 -4.61 -12.72
CA VAL A 163 -0.81 -4.04 -12.70
C VAL A 163 -0.83 -2.62 -13.28
N ALA A 164 0.07 -1.74 -12.85
CA ALA A 164 0.17 -0.37 -13.37
C ALA A 164 0.49 -0.36 -14.87
N ARG A 165 1.41 -1.20 -15.31
CA ARG A 165 1.78 -1.35 -16.72
C ARG A 165 0.61 -1.82 -17.57
N LEU A 166 -0.13 -2.86 -17.16
CA LEU A 166 -1.28 -3.41 -17.87
C LEU A 166 -2.45 -2.43 -17.92
N ALA A 167 -2.63 -1.65 -16.88
CA ALA A 167 -3.66 -0.63 -16.85
C ALA A 167 -3.26 0.66 -17.59
N LYS A 168 -1.96 0.87 -17.83
CA LYS A 168 -1.36 2.09 -18.40
C LYS A 168 -1.70 3.35 -17.59
N VAL A 169 -1.66 3.24 -16.27
CA VAL A 169 -1.96 4.33 -15.34
C VAL A 169 -0.70 4.79 -14.62
N PRO A 170 -0.65 6.06 -14.18
CA PRO A 170 0.45 6.55 -13.36
C PRO A 170 0.50 5.87 -11.99
N MET A 171 1.72 5.81 -11.44
CA MET A 171 2.02 5.38 -10.08
C MET A 171 2.36 6.60 -9.23
N VAL A 172 1.84 6.64 -8.01
CA VAL A 172 2.15 7.66 -7.00
C VAL A 172 2.55 6.95 -5.71
N TYR A 173 3.70 7.30 -5.16
CA TYR A 173 4.05 6.87 -3.80
C TYR A 173 3.36 7.79 -2.79
N ALA A 174 2.74 7.21 -1.78
CA ALA A 174 2.12 7.98 -0.71
C ALA A 174 2.42 7.36 0.65
N GLN A 175 2.84 8.18 1.61
CA GLN A 175 3.14 7.72 2.96
C GLN A 175 2.51 8.63 4.00
N GLY A 176 1.80 8.02 4.94
CA GLY A 176 1.23 8.68 6.09
C GLY A 176 2.09 8.47 7.34
N MET A 177 2.25 9.50 8.14
CA MET A 177 2.99 9.49 9.39
C MET A 177 2.37 10.44 10.41
N ALA A 178 2.86 10.41 11.63
CA ALA A 178 2.51 11.40 12.62
C ALA A 178 3.72 12.30 12.91
N ARG A 179 3.50 13.60 12.89
CA ARG A 179 4.49 14.62 13.21
C ARG A 179 3.96 15.46 14.39
N GLY A 180 4.52 15.28 15.56
CA GLY A 180 3.95 15.83 16.80
C GLY A 180 2.53 15.28 17.03
N ASN A 181 1.57 16.19 17.23
CA ASN A 181 0.18 15.85 17.47
C ASN A 181 -0.67 15.87 16.19
N LYS A 182 -0.05 16.04 15.02
CA LYS A 182 -0.73 16.04 13.73
C LYS A 182 -0.36 14.80 12.92
N LEU A 183 -1.31 14.35 12.12
CA LEU A 183 -1.06 13.39 11.07
C LEU A 183 -0.60 14.13 9.82
N PHE A 184 0.21 13.47 9.01
CA PHE A 184 0.74 14.02 7.79
C PHE A 184 0.76 12.95 6.71
N VAL A 185 0.32 13.28 5.50
CA VAL A 185 0.40 12.39 4.34
C VAL A 185 1.08 13.13 3.20
N ARG A 186 2.12 12.53 2.66
CA ARG A 186 2.83 13.05 1.50
C ARG A 186 2.62 12.14 0.30
N TYR A 187 2.34 12.74 -0.85
CA TYR A 187 2.26 12.09 -2.15
C TYR A 187 3.42 12.57 -3.02
N SER A 188 4.05 11.64 -3.73
CA SER A 188 5.08 11.97 -4.72
C SER A 188 4.46 12.59 -5.97
N GLU A 189 5.33 13.15 -6.83
CA GLU A 189 4.96 13.37 -8.22
C GLU A 189 4.56 12.05 -8.89
N PRO A 190 3.64 12.11 -9.88
CA PRO A 190 3.23 10.94 -10.63
C PRO A 190 4.34 10.38 -11.52
N TRP A 191 4.45 9.08 -11.57
CA TRP A 191 5.34 8.35 -12.46
C TRP A 191 4.55 7.75 -13.61
N PHE A 192 4.91 8.12 -14.83
CA PHE A 192 4.24 7.69 -16.05
C PHE A 192 5.08 6.68 -16.81
N PHE A 193 4.40 5.72 -17.47
CA PHE A 193 5.02 4.89 -18.49
C PHE A 193 5.11 5.67 -19.78
N THR A 194 6.31 5.93 -20.26
CA THR A 194 6.56 6.68 -21.50
C THR A 194 7.04 5.74 -22.62
N PRO A 195 6.82 6.09 -23.90
CA PRO A 195 7.31 5.28 -25.02
C PRO A 195 8.84 5.18 -25.09
N GLU A 196 9.54 6.16 -24.55
CA GLU A 196 11.00 6.28 -24.61
C GLU A 196 11.71 5.32 -23.68
N LYS A 197 10.99 4.78 -22.67
CA LYS A 197 11.58 3.95 -21.63
C LYS A 197 10.85 2.63 -21.49
N PRO A 198 11.58 1.49 -21.43
CA PRO A 198 10.97 0.21 -21.17
C PRO A 198 10.15 0.22 -19.87
N PRO A 199 8.92 -0.30 -19.87
CA PRO A 199 8.04 -0.24 -18.70
C PRO A 199 8.62 -0.85 -17.43
N HIS A 200 9.45 -1.89 -17.55
CA HIS A 200 10.09 -2.51 -16.39
C HIS A 200 11.14 -1.61 -15.75
N GLU A 201 11.83 -0.77 -16.54
CA GLU A 201 12.79 0.20 -16.00
C GLU A 201 12.08 1.29 -15.22
N VAL A 202 10.97 1.84 -15.75
CA VAL A 202 10.15 2.83 -15.04
C VAL A 202 9.66 2.27 -13.71
N ALA A 203 9.20 1.02 -13.70
CA ALA A 203 8.72 0.36 -12.50
C ALA A 203 9.83 0.13 -11.46
N GLU A 204 11.03 -0.28 -11.90
CA GLU A 204 12.20 -0.46 -11.01
C GLU A 204 12.69 0.85 -10.42
N GLU A 205 12.72 1.92 -11.21
CA GLU A 205 13.11 3.25 -10.72
C GLU A 205 12.09 3.78 -9.71
N PHE A 206 10.79 3.62 -10.02
CA PHE A 206 9.73 3.98 -9.07
C PHE A 206 9.88 3.22 -7.77
N LEU A 207 10.11 1.90 -7.81
CA LEU A 207 10.29 1.09 -6.61
C LEU A 207 11.52 1.53 -5.81
N THR A 208 12.62 1.79 -6.50
CA THR A 208 13.86 2.29 -5.88
C THR A 208 13.64 3.64 -5.19
N PHE A 209 12.94 4.55 -5.87
CA PHE A 209 12.53 5.83 -5.30
C PHE A 209 11.64 5.64 -4.06
N ALA A 210 10.57 4.84 -4.15
CA ALA A 210 9.62 4.61 -3.07
C ALA A 210 10.28 3.98 -1.84
N LEU A 211 11.20 3.02 -2.04
CA LEU A 211 11.95 2.39 -0.95
C LEU A 211 12.91 3.37 -0.27
N ARG A 212 13.58 4.22 -1.02
CA ARG A 212 14.47 5.24 -0.45
C ARG A 212 13.69 6.25 0.40
N GLU A 213 12.56 6.73 -0.10
CA GLU A 213 11.67 7.60 0.66
C GLU A 213 11.16 6.89 1.92
N PHE A 214 10.74 5.63 1.79
CA PHE A 214 10.29 4.83 2.93
C PHE A 214 11.38 4.63 3.97
N GLU A 215 12.60 4.29 3.56
CA GLU A 215 13.75 4.15 4.47
C GLU A 215 14.03 5.45 5.22
N THR A 216 13.91 6.59 4.55
CA THR A 216 14.07 7.92 5.16
C THR A 216 13.05 8.12 6.27
N TYR A 217 11.76 7.80 6.03
CA TYR A 217 10.72 7.92 7.06
C TYR A 217 10.94 6.96 8.22
N VAL A 218 11.36 5.72 7.97
CA VAL A 218 11.65 4.77 9.05
C VAL A 218 12.81 5.25 9.92
N ARG A 219 13.84 5.87 9.35
CA ARG A 219 14.95 6.44 10.12
C ARG A 219 14.54 7.67 10.91
N GLU A 220 13.68 8.51 10.36
CA GLU A 220 13.22 9.75 11.00
C GLU A 220 12.15 9.48 12.08
N TYR A 221 11.24 8.53 11.84
CA TYR A 221 10.09 8.20 12.71
C TYR A 221 10.03 6.71 13.08
N PRO A 222 11.07 6.11 13.69
CA PRO A 222 11.10 4.67 13.96
C PRO A 222 9.99 4.21 14.90
N GLU A 223 9.42 5.10 15.71
CA GLU A 223 8.26 4.84 16.55
C GLU A 223 6.96 4.60 15.78
N SER A 224 6.95 4.87 14.46
CA SER A 224 5.79 4.67 13.57
C SER A 224 5.86 3.34 12.81
N ILE A 225 6.85 2.51 13.07
CA ILE A 225 7.03 1.20 12.43
C ILE A 225 5.84 0.27 12.77
N TRP A 226 5.28 -0.36 11.75
CA TRP A 226 4.42 -1.52 11.93
C TRP A 226 5.27 -2.79 11.92
N TRP A 227 5.11 -3.62 12.94
CA TRP A 227 5.83 -4.90 13.05
C TRP A 227 5.23 -5.93 12.10
N THR A 228 5.45 -5.75 10.82
CA THR A 228 5.09 -6.69 9.77
C THR A 228 6.21 -7.71 9.58
N LYS A 229 5.89 -8.89 9.02
CA LYS A 229 6.93 -9.89 8.69
C LYS A 229 8.04 -9.32 7.79
N PRO A 230 7.75 -8.52 6.74
CA PRO A 230 8.78 -7.86 5.95
C PRO A 230 9.73 -6.97 6.77
N MET A 231 9.20 -6.21 7.73
CA MET A 231 10.02 -5.37 8.60
C MET A 231 10.91 -6.22 9.53
N GLU A 232 10.37 -7.30 10.11
CA GLU A 232 11.15 -8.22 10.93
C GLU A 232 12.31 -8.87 10.15
N VAL A 233 12.07 -9.22 8.87
CA VAL A 233 13.12 -9.75 7.98
C VAL A 233 14.19 -8.69 7.72
N ALA A 234 13.80 -7.46 7.39
CA ALA A 234 14.72 -6.37 7.10
C ALA A 234 15.62 -6.02 8.30
N LEU A 235 15.09 -6.15 9.50
CA LEU A 235 15.83 -5.90 10.75
C LEU A 235 16.60 -7.14 11.28
N GLY A 236 16.59 -8.25 10.53
CA GLY A 236 17.26 -9.49 10.95
C GLY A 236 16.60 -10.22 12.14
N LEU A 237 15.38 -9.85 12.48
CA LEU A 237 14.60 -10.47 13.59
C LEU A 237 13.86 -11.73 13.15
N ARG A 238 13.76 -11.95 11.85
CA ARG A 238 13.12 -13.13 11.23
C ARG A 238 13.98 -13.62 10.05
N PRO A 239 14.10 -14.94 9.84
CA PRO A 239 14.75 -15.48 8.65
C PRO A 239 13.98 -15.07 7.39
N LYS A 240 14.70 -14.98 6.26
CA LYS A 240 14.09 -14.72 4.96
C LYS A 240 13.08 -15.83 4.64
N PRO A 241 11.87 -15.49 4.15
CA PRO A 241 10.95 -16.47 3.66
C PRO A 241 11.56 -17.22 2.47
N SER A 242 11.36 -18.53 2.40
CA SER A 242 11.72 -19.32 1.24
C SER A 242 10.71 -19.08 0.12
N GLU A 243 11.09 -19.34 -1.14
CA GLU A 243 10.13 -19.27 -2.27
C GLU A 243 8.91 -20.18 -2.06
N LYS A 244 9.02 -21.23 -1.23
CA LYS A 244 7.92 -22.15 -0.88
C LYS A 244 6.92 -21.51 0.07
N ASP A 245 7.33 -20.59 0.92
CA ASP A 245 6.45 -19.93 1.89
C ASP A 245 5.51 -18.89 1.24
N GLY A 246 5.78 -18.48 -0.01
CA GLY A 246 4.93 -17.61 -0.82
C GLY A 246 3.90 -18.36 -1.67
N LYS A 247 4.02 -19.69 -1.77
CA LYS A 247 3.01 -20.53 -2.40
C LYS A 247 2.03 -20.99 -1.32
N THR A 248 0.94 -20.25 -1.14
CA THR A 248 -0.25 -20.83 -0.51
C THR A 248 -0.64 -22.09 -1.29
N GLU A 249 -1.17 -23.12 -0.63
CA GLU A 249 -1.54 -24.43 -1.21
C GLU A 249 -2.46 -24.37 -2.47
N GLY A 250 -2.75 -23.19 -3.00
CA GLY A 250 -3.47 -22.95 -4.24
C GLY A 250 -2.61 -22.73 -5.49
N ASP A 251 -1.29 -22.71 -5.41
CA ASP A 251 -0.39 -22.42 -6.55
C ASP A 251 -0.03 -23.65 -7.40
N SER A 252 -0.72 -24.78 -7.22
CA SER A 252 -0.62 -25.97 -8.10
C SER A 252 -1.43 -25.86 -9.39
N ALA A 253 -1.75 -24.66 -9.86
CA ALA A 253 -2.28 -24.48 -11.21
C ALA A 253 -1.19 -24.77 -12.24
N THR A 254 -1.40 -25.84 -13.00
CA THR A 254 -0.52 -26.37 -14.03
C THR A 254 -0.33 -25.36 -15.17
N MET A 255 0.75 -25.52 -15.96
CA MET A 255 1.05 -24.67 -17.12
C MET A 255 -0.10 -24.57 -18.13
N GLU A 256 -1.01 -25.55 -18.17
CA GLU A 256 -2.20 -25.56 -19.03
C GLU A 256 -3.22 -24.45 -18.68
N ASP A 257 -3.30 -24.00 -17.42
CA ASP A 257 -4.19 -22.91 -17.03
C ASP A 257 -3.69 -21.53 -17.48
N ARG A 258 -2.43 -21.40 -17.85
CA ARG A 258 -1.82 -20.13 -18.30
C ARG A 258 -2.11 -19.81 -19.76
N GLU A 259 -2.31 -20.80 -20.62
CA GLU A 259 -2.61 -20.60 -22.04
C GLU A 259 -4.06 -20.19 -22.30
N ASN A 260 -5.00 -20.54 -21.42
CA ASN A 260 -6.41 -20.14 -21.52
C ASN A 260 -6.70 -18.70 -21.06
N ILE A 261 -5.69 -17.92 -20.65
CA ILE A 261 -5.84 -16.52 -20.19
C ILE A 261 -5.54 -15.52 -21.33
N ALA A 262 -4.96 -15.98 -22.44
CA ALA A 262 -4.54 -15.13 -23.56
C ALA A 262 -5.58 -14.99 -24.69
N ASN A 263 -6.68 -15.75 -24.69
CA ASN A 263 -7.77 -15.70 -25.69
C ASN A 263 -9.02 -14.98 -25.17
#